data_3ed36b3d6b8d92025be206cc0aec55ad
#
_entry.id   3ed36b3d6b8d92025be206cc0aec55ad
#
_cell.length_a   1.000
_cell.length_b   1.000
_cell.length_c   1.000
_cell.angle_alpha   90.00
_cell.angle_beta   90.00
_cell.angle_gamma   90.00
#
_symmetry.space_group_name_H-M   'P 1'
#
loop_
_entity.id
_entity.type
_entity.pdbx_description
1 polymer ?
#
loop_
_entity_poly.entity_id
_entity_poly.type
_entity_poly.pdbx_seq_one_letter_code
_entity_poly.pdbx_strand_id
1 'polypeptide(L)' 'LNGNHISDLKALATLTQLVLLQLDGNQITDLAPLESLKKTRFIELQDNADLTRAEIDRLQAVLSQCKVNHNATQ' A
#
# COMPACT_ATOMS: atom_id res chain seq x y z
N LEU A 1 -8.79 -0.28 -7.66
CA LEU A 1 -8.61 -1.64 -7.10
C LEU A 1 -9.27 -1.82 -5.73
N ASN A 2 -10.03 -0.82 -5.26
CA ASN A 2 -10.76 -0.94 -4.00
C ASN A 2 -11.79 -2.06 -4.04
N GLY A 3 -11.97 -2.73 -2.89
CA GLY A 3 -13.03 -3.72 -2.76
C GLY A 3 -12.77 -5.04 -3.46
N ASN A 4 -11.56 -5.29 -3.90
CA ASN A 4 -11.17 -6.56 -4.50
C ASN A 4 -10.54 -7.46 -3.45
N HIS A 5 -10.19 -8.69 -3.83
CA HIS A 5 -9.53 -9.63 -2.92
C HIS A 5 -8.04 -9.72 -3.26
N ILE A 6 -7.42 -8.58 -3.52
CA ILE A 6 -6.01 -8.54 -3.90
C ILE A 6 -5.15 -8.78 -2.66
N SER A 7 -4.27 -9.75 -2.74
CA SER A 7 -3.30 -10.02 -1.69
C SER A 7 -1.85 -9.94 -2.20
N ASP A 8 -1.64 -10.08 -3.51
CA ASP A 8 -0.32 -10.08 -4.11
C ASP A 8 -0.13 -8.82 -4.94
N LEU A 9 0.81 -7.98 -4.53
CA LEU A 9 1.07 -6.69 -5.17
C LEU A 9 2.25 -6.73 -6.14
N LYS A 10 2.80 -7.89 -6.43
CA LYS A 10 3.99 -7.98 -7.28
C LYS A 10 3.77 -7.37 -8.65
N ALA A 11 2.58 -7.57 -9.23
CA ALA A 11 2.27 -7.00 -10.54
C ALA A 11 2.24 -5.48 -10.52
N LEU A 12 1.95 -4.88 -9.37
CA LEU A 12 1.92 -3.42 -9.25
C LEU A 12 3.30 -2.79 -9.15
N ALA A 13 4.32 -3.58 -8.80
CA ALA A 13 5.67 -3.06 -8.61
C ALA A 13 6.27 -2.47 -9.88
N THR A 14 5.73 -2.83 -11.05
CA THR A 14 6.18 -2.30 -12.33
C THR A 14 5.52 -0.99 -12.72
N LEU A 15 4.49 -0.58 -12.00
CA LEU A 15 3.72 0.63 -12.32
C LEU A 15 4.35 1.86 -11.67
N THR A 16 5.61 2.13 -12.00
CA THR A 16 6.43 3.13 -11.32
C THR A 16 5.99 4.58 -11.56
N GLN A 17 5.05 4.81 -12.47
CA GLN A 17 4.55 6.15 -12.76
C GLN A 17 3.26 6.50 -12.03
N LEU A 18 2.73 5.59 -11.22
CA LEU A 18 1.49 5.85 -10.49
C LEU A 18 1.67 6.95 -9.46
N VAL A 19 0.73 7.87 -9.41
CA VAL A 19 0.67 8.93 -8.40
C VAL A 19 -0.29 8.56 -7.28
N LEU A 20 -1.42 7.95 -7.62
CA LEU A 20 -2.46 7.54 -6.68
C LEU A 20 -2.69 6.04 -6.79
N LEU A 21 -2.70 5.35 -5.65
CA LEU A 21 -2.98 3.92 -5.61
C LEU A 21 -4.04 3.66 -4.55
N GLN A 22 -5.18 3.14 -4.99
CA GLN A 22 -6.31 2.85 -4.11
C GLN A 22 -6.45 1.34 -3.94
N LEU A 23 -6.22 0.87 -2.74
CA LEU A 23 -6.25 -0.55 -2.41
C LEU A 23 -7.12 -0.84 -1.18
N ASP A 24 -8.09 0.03 -0.90
CA ASP A 24 -9.00 -0.18 0.22
C ASP A 24 -9.84 -1.43 0.02
N GLY A 25 -10.13 -2.12 1.10
CA GLY A 25 -11.03 -3.27 1.06
C GLY A 25 -10.43 -4.51 0.39
N ASN A 26 -9.13 -4.66 0.45
CA ASN A 26 -8.44 -5.84 -0.09
C ASN A 26 -7.90 -6.70 1.06
N GLN A 27 -7.07 -7.67 0.75
CA GLN A 27 -6.50 -8.60 1.73
C GLN A 27 -4.97 -8.49 1.78
N ILE A 28 -4.49 -7.27 1.74
CA ILE A 28 -3.06 -7.00 1.62
C ILE A 28 -2.38 -7.14 2.98
N THR A 29 -1.27 -7.85 3.01
CA THR A 29 -0.44 -7.98 4.21
C THR A 29 1.03 -7.63 3.95
N ASP A 30 1.50 -7.69 2.72
CA ASP A 30 2.89 -7.44 2.36
C ASP A 30 2.97 -6.24 1.43
N LEU A 31 3.58 -5.16 1.92
CA LEU A 31 3.72 -3.92 1.17
C LEU A 31 5.09 -3.78 0.49
N ALA A 32 5.95 -4.78 0.61
CA ALA A 32 7.28 -4.71 0.02
C ALA A 32 7.28 -4.40 -1.49
N PRO A 33 6.36 -4.96 -2.30
CA PRO A 33 6.32 -4.63 -3.72
C PRO A 33 6.05 -3.15 -4.01
N LEU A 34 5.43 -2.43 -3.08
CA LEU A 34 5.13 -1.01 -3.27
C LEU A 34 6.33 -0.10 -3.02
N GLU A 35 7.42 -0.64 -2.45
CA GLU A 35 8.58 0.17 -2.10
C GLU A 35 9.30 0.73 -3.32
N SER A 36 9.06 0.17 -4.50
CA SER A 36 9.65 0.67 -5.75
C SER A 36 8.88 1.84 -6.36
N LEU A 37 7.68 2.13 -5.86
CA LEU A 37 6.79 3.13 -6.45
C LEU A 37 7.13 4.54 -5.94
N LYS A 38 8.30 5.03 -6.31
CA LYS A 38 8.86 6.27 -5.75
C LYS A 38 8.08 7.52 -6.15
N LYS A 39 7.28 7.46 -7.21
CA LYS A 39 6.49 8.61 -7.67
C LYS A 39 5.09 8.65 -7.08
N THR A 40 4.67 7.61 -6.38
CA THR A 40 3.35 7.55 -5.79
C THR A 40 3.27 8.53 -4.61
N ARG A 41 2.25 9.36 -4.59
CA ARG A 41 2.03 10.38 -3.57
C ARG A 41 0.98 9.98 -2.55
N PHE A 42 0.02 9.16 -2.96
CA PHE A 42 -1.10 8.75 -2.11
C PHE A 42 -1.33 7.26 -2.28
N ILE A 43 -1.37 6.55 -1.15
CA ILE A 43 -1.73 5.13 -1.12
C ILE A 43 -2.85 4.97 -0.11
N GLU A 44 -3.96 4.36 -0.51
CA GLU A 44 -5.09 4.10 0.36
C GLU A 44 -5.17 2.62 0.66
N LEU A 45 -5.10 2.27 1.94
CA LEU A 45 -5.01 0.89 2.42
C LEU A 45 -6.01 0.60 3.54
N GLN A 46 -7.09 1.35 3.62
CA GLN A 46 -8.10 1.11 4.66
C GLN A 46 -8.80 -0.22 4.42
N ASP A 47 -9.23 -0.85 5.50
CA ASP A 47 -10.00 -2.10 5.45
C ASP A 47 -9.23 -3.27 4.84
N ASN A 48 -7.93 -3.30 5.05
CA ASN A 48 -7.10 -4.48 4.84
C ASN A 48 -6.82 -5.06 6.24
N ALA A 49 -7.70 -5.94 6.68
CA ALA A 49 -7.81 -6.31 8.09
C ALA A 49 -6.54 -6.93 8.68
N ASP A 50 -5.78 -7.63 7.86
CA ASP A 50 -4.56 -8.32 8.32
C ASP A 50 -3.29 -7.48 8.15
N LEU A 51 -3.42 -6.25 7.66
CA LEU A 51 -2.28 -5.37 7.48
C LEU A 51 -1.88 -4.77 8.83
N THR A 52 -0.59 -4.83 9.15
CA THR A 52 -0.09 -4.33 10.43
C THR A 52 0.52 -2.94 10.29
N ARG A 53 0.57 -2.21 11.40
CA ARG A 53 1.21 -0.89 11.44
C ARG A 53 2.71 -0.99 11.19
N ALA A 54 3.35 -2.07 11.63
CA ALA A 54 4.77 -2.26 11.39
C ALA A 54 5.08 -2.30 9.89
N GLU A 55 4.22 -2.98 9.12
CA GLU A 55 4.38 -3.05 7.68
C GLU A 55 4.17 -1.68 7.03
N ILE A 56 3.17 -0.93 7.50
CA ILE A 56 2.90 0.42 7.01
C ILE A 56 4.04 1.36 7.34
N ASP A 57 4.58 1.28 8.56
CA ASP A 57 5.69 2.15 8.98
C ASP A 57 6.93 1.89 8.14
N ARG A 58 7.18 0.63 7.80
CA ARG A 58 8.30 0.28 6.93
C ARG A 58 8.16 0.91 5.54
N LEU A 59 6.96 0.81 4.96
CA LEU A 59 6.70 1.42 3.66
C LEU A 59 6.84 2.94 3.73
N GLN A 60 6.30 3.56 4.78
CA GLN A 60 6.35 5.01 4.94
C GLN A 60 7.79 5.51 5.07
N ALA A 61 8.66 4.72 5.69
CA ALA A 61 10.07 5.09 5.80
C ALA A 61 10.77 5.08 4.45
N VAL A 62 10.37 4.18 3.55
CA VAL A 62 10.93 4.09 2.20
C VAL A 62 10.33 5.17 1.30
N LEU A 63 9.02 5.40 1.39
CA LEU A 63 8.29 6.35 0.57
C LEU A 63 7.91 7.57 1.41
N SER A 64 8.91 8.33 1.86
CA SER A 64 8.72 9.40 2.83
C SER A 64 7.83 10.54 2.32
N GLN A 65 7.70 10.69 1.01
CA GLN A 65 6.86 11.72 0.42
C GLN A 65 5.45 11.23 0.07
N CYS A 66 5.16 9.98 0.37
CA CYS A 66 3.87 9.38 0.08
C CYS A 66 2.99 9.43 1.33
N LYS A 67 1.74 9.85 1.16
CA LYS A 67 0.77 9.80 2.24
C LYS A 67 0.04 8.46 2.17
N VAL A 68 0.16 7.67 3.22
CA VAL A 68 -0.49 6.36 3.32
C VAL A 68 -1.68 6.46 4.26
N ASN A 69 -2.88 6.28 3.73
CA ASN A 69 -4.10 6.23 4.52
C ASN A 69 -4.42 4.80 4.88
N HIS A 70 -4.60 4.53 6.16
CA HIS A 70 -4.89 3.20 6.66
C HIS A 70 -5.70 3.28 7.95
N ASN A 71 -6.27 2.15 8.36
CA ASN A 71 -6.92 2.03 9.65
C ASN A 71 -6.37 0.84 10.45
N ALA A 72 -5.14 0.46 10.17
CA ALA A 72 -4.46 -0.60 10.93
C ALA A 72 -4.17 -0.12 12.34
N THR A 73 -4.41 -1.00 13.32
CA THR A 73 -4.19 -0.70 14.74
C THR A 73 -3.16 -1.62 15.39
N GLN A 74 -2.67 -2.60 14.66
CA GLN A 74 -1.74 -3.59 15.21
C GLN A 74 -0.40 -3.59 14.52
#